data_2080b58448f38c302010e2d299602c64
#
_entry.id   2080b58448f38c302010e2d299602c64
#
_cell.length_a   1.000
_cell.length_b   1.000
_cell.length_c   1.000
_cell.angle_alpha   90.00
_cell.angle_beta   90.00
_cell.angle_gamma   90.00
#
_symmetry.space_group_name_H-M   'P 1'
#
loop_
_entity.id
_entity.type
_entity.pdbx_description
1 polymer ?
#
loop_
_entity_poly.entity_id
_entity_poly.type
_entity_poly.pdbx_seq_one_letter_code
_entity_poly.pdbx_strand_id
1 'polypeptide(L)'
;MSISEGEDQPGASSNRTARRAIDRSIASLAIPALGALVAEPLFLIVDSALIGHLGAEPLAGLAIASTILQTAVGLMIFLAYATTPLVARRRGAGDLRGAVQAGIDGLWLALGLGAVLGVALWAVSTPLVGFFGTDAGVASQAVTYLAVSCAGLPAMLVVFAATGLLRGLQDTRTPLFIATLGFAANALLNWWFIYGLGWGIAGSAWGTVAAQWAMVVVYLVVVTVHARRHGASLLPHRDGLSSAGRSGGWLFVRTIGLRAALMLTVAAAASHGTVATAGYQVVFTIFSTAAFALDALAIAAQALVGDALGARHAERARQVLRRTVFWGLACGAAIGLVLAATSPILGRVFSSDPEVLTVLPPSLLVLGLSLPLGGFVFVLDGVLMGAGDARYLAWTSLVNLAVYLPVLWAVTVLVPTGTIALVALTAAFTVVFMAARALTLGLRARGERWVTLGV
;
A
#
# COMPACT_ATOMS: atom_id res chain seq x y z
N MET A 1 -17.66 63.26 -19.62
CA MET A 1 -18.47 62.39 -18.77
C MET A 1 -18.14 60.96 -19.17
N SER A 2 -17.09 60.42 -18.63
CA SER A 2 -16.57 59.07 -18.94
C SER A 2 -16.98 58.14 -17.82
N ILE A 3 -17.82 57.23 -18.20
CA ILE A 3 -18.27 56.13 -17.32
C ILE A 3 -17.17 55.07 -17.37
N SER A 4 -16.40 54.95 -16.29
CA SER A 4 -15.50 53.81 -16.09
C SER A 4 -16.35 52.61 -15.64
N GLU A 5 -16.60 51.71 -16.55
CA GLU A 5 -17.08 50.37 -16.21
C GLU A 5 -15.97 49.66 -15.42
N GLY A 6 -16.22 49.47 -14.13
CA GLY A 6 -15.41 48.61 -13.27
C GLY A 6 -15.60 47.15 -13.70
N GLU A 7 -14.63 46.57 -14.36
CA GLU A 7 -14.52 45.11 -14.50
C GLU A 7 -14.37 44.48 -13.09
N ASP A 8 -15.50 44.02 -12.59
CA ASP A 8 -15.55 43.13 -11.42
C ASP A 8 -14.75 41.85 -11.77
N GLN A 9 -13.59 41.67 -11.18
CA GLN A 9 -12.79 40.45 -11.35
C GLN A 9 -13.47 39.29 -10.62
N PRO A 10 -14.11 38.34 -11.31
CA PRO A 10 -14.78 37.18 -10.67
C PRO A 10 -13.79 36.10 -10.20
N GLY A 11 -12.50 36.43 -10.02
CA GLY A 11 -11.47 35.41 -9.92
C GLY A 11 -11.17 34.84 -8.51
N ALA A 12 -11.23 35.65 -7.45
CA ALA A 12 -10.64 35.24 -6.18
C ALA A 12 -11.58 34.40 -5.28
N SER A 13 -12.86 34.72 -5.23
CA SER A 13 -13.86 33.99 -4.45
C SER A 13 -14.22 32.64 -5.08
N SER A 14 -14.38 32.59 -6.39
CA SER A 14 -14.61 31.35 -7.16
C SER A 14 -13.43 30.37 -7.03
N ASN A 15 -12.20 30.87 -7.06
CA ASN A 15 -11.00 30.04 -6.93
C ASN A 15 -10.83 29.47 -5.52
N ARG A 16 -11.23 30.18 -4.47
CA ARG A 16 -11.23 29.68 -3.09
C ARG A 16 -12.28 28.59 -2.87
N THR A 17 -13.47 28.77 -3.43
CA THR A 17 -14.56 27.78 -3.35
C THR A 17 -14.20 26.49 -4.05
N ALA A 18 -13.62 26.56 -5.26
CA ALA A 18 -13.13 25.41 -6.01
C ALA A 18 -12.02 24.65 -5.25
N ARG A 19 -11.06 25.36 -4.66
CA ARG A 19 -10.00 24.76 -3.84
C ARG A 19 -10.58 24.02 -2.62
N ARG A 20 -11.50 24.62 -1.88
CA ARG A 20 -12.16 24.00 -0.72
C ARG A 20 -12.95 22.75 -1.12
N ALA A 21 -13.60 22.74 -2.29
CA ALA A 21 -14.30 21.58 -2.79
C ALA A 21 -13.35 20.40 -3.07
N ILE A 22 -12.18 20.67 -3.69
CA ILE A 22 -11.14 19.65 -3.94
C ILE A 22 -10.59 19.14 -2.59
N ASP A 23 -10.28 20.02 -1.64
CA ASP A 23 -9.77 19.62 -0.32
C ASP A 23 -10.77 18.74 0.43
N ARG A 24 -12.06 19.06 0.38
CA ARG A 24 -13.10 18.22 0.96
C ARG A 24 -13.18 16.85 0.28
N SER A 25 -13.05 16.80 -1.04
CA SER A 25 -13.01 15.54 -1.78
C SER A 25 -11.79 14.70 -1.42
N ILE A 26 -10.60 15.31 -1.30
CA ILE A 26 -9.38 14.63 -0.85
C ILE A 26 -9.60 14.06 0.55
N ALA A 27 -10.05 14.86 1.51
CA ALA A 27 -10.25 14.42 2.88
C ALA A 27 -11.32 13.31 3.00
N SER A 28 -12.42 13.42 2.26
CA SER A 28 -13.49 12.42 2.27
C SER A 28 -13.07 11.04 1.75
N LEU A 29 -12.04 10.99 0.90
CA LEU A 29 -11.47 9.74 0.38
C LEU A 29 -10.28 9.28 1.21
N ALA A 30 -9.39 10.20 1.61
CA ALA A 30 -8.15 9.85 2.32
C ALA A 30 -8.41 9.39 3.76
N ILE A 31 -9.32 10.04 4.50
CA ILE A 31 -9.55 9.69 5.92
C ILE A 31 -10.07 8.26 6.07
N PRO A 32 -11.12 7.81 5.34
CA PRO A 32 -11.55 6.42 5.44
C PRO A 32 -10.51 5.43 4.87
N ALA A 33 -9.75 5.83 3.84
CA ALA A 33 -8.67 5.00 3.30
C ALA A 33 -7.57 4.77 4.34
N LEU A 34 -7.19 5.82 5.09
CA LEU A 34 -6.24 5.70 6.20
C LEU A 34 -6.74 4.73 7.27
N GLY A 35 -8.02 4.85 7.65
CA GLY A 35 -8.63 3.93 8.62
C GLY A 35 -8.54 2.47 8.18
N ALA A 36 -8.80 2.19 6.90
CA ALA A 36 -8.67 0.84 6.34
C ALA A 36 -7.22 0.34 6.32
N LEU A 37 -6.24 1.21 6.03
CA LEU A 37 -4.82 0.85 6.01
C LEU A 37 -4.26 0.59 7.43
N VAL A 38 -4.72 1.34 8.43
CA VAL A 38 -4.27 1.17 9.83
C VAL A 38 -4.91 -0.08 10.47
N ALA A 39 -6.06 -0.51 10.00
CA ALA A 39 -6.74 -1.69 10.53
C ALA A 39 -5.95 -3.00 10.33
N GLU A 40 -5.20 -3.12 9.23
CA GLU A 40 -4.39 -4.32 8.92
C GLU A 40 -3.25 -4.57 9.94
N PRO A 41 -2.37 -3.60 10.30
CA PRO A 41 -1.39 -3.80 11.36
C PRO A 41 -1.99 -4.13 12.73
N LEU A 42 -3.12 -3.51 13.07
CA LEU A 42 -3.81 -3.82 14.33
C LEU A 42 -4.27 -5.28 14.37
N PHE A 43 -4.78 -5.78 13.26
CA PHE A 43 -5.14 -7.17 13.11
C PHE A 43 -3.94 -8.10 13.34
N LEU A 44 -2.79 -7.84 12.71
CA LEU A 44 -1.59 -8.66 12.87
C LEU A 44 -1.09 -8.71 14.32
N ILE A 45 -1.24 -7.62 15.08
CA ILE A 45 -0.90 -7.58 16.51
C ILE A 45 -1.83 -8.51 17.31
N VAL A 46 -3.15 -8.47 17.05
CA VAL A 46 -4.13 -9.31 17.72
C VAL A 46 -3.90 -10.79 17.42
N ASP A 47 -3.65 -11.13 16.16
CA ASP A 47 -3.37 -12.53 15.74
C ASP A 47 -2.08 -13.06 16.40
N SER A 48 -1.02 -12.25 16.39
CA SER A 48 0.23 -12.60 17.08
C SER A 48 0.04 -12.78 18.58
N ALA A 49 -0.79 -11.95 19.22
CA ALA A 49 -1.08 -12.08 20.65
C ALA A 49 -1.85 -13.37 20.96
N LEU A 50 -2.86 -13.73 20.15
CA LEU A 50 -3.63 -14.96 20.31
C LEU A 50 -2.74 -16.20 20.18
N ILE A 51 -1.88 -16.25 19.16
CA ILE A 51 -0.99 -17.39 18.92
C ILE A 51 0.15 -17.43 19.94
N GLY A 52 0.63 -16.26 20.41
CA GLY A 52 1.67 -16.18 21.42
C GLY A 52 1.32 -16.90 22.74
N HIS A 53 0.05 -16.97 23.10
CA HIS A 53 -0.42 -17.73 24.27
C HIS A 53 -0.43 -19.25 24.07
N LEU A 54 -0.26 -19.76 22.85
CA LEU A 54 -0.10 -21.20 22.58
C LEU A 54 1.31 -21.70 22.85
N GLY A 55 2.30 -20.81 22.93
CA GLY A 55 3.70 -21.13 23.20
C GLY A 55 4.67 -20.61 22.13
N ALA A 56 5.96 -20.85 22.36
CA ALA A 56 7.03 -20.30 21.52
C ALA A 56 7.08 -20.93 20.11
N GLU A 57 6.87 -22.26 20.00
CA GLU A 57 6.90 -22.94 18.68
C GLU A 57 5.80 -22.47 17.72
N PRO A 58 4.49 -22.36 18.12
CA PRO A 58 3.46 -21.80 17.28
C PRO A 58 3.73 -20.36 16.89
N LEU A 59 4.22 -19.53 17.80
CA LEU A 59 4.53 -18.13 17.54
C LEU A 59 5.68 -17.98 16.52
N ALA A 60 6.73 -18.78 16.67
CA ALA A 60 7.84 -18.82 15.70
C ALA A 60 7.37 -19.34 14.32
N GLY A 61 6.52 -20.37 14.31
CA GLY A 61 5.89 -20.89 13.10
C GLY A 61 5.03 -19.84 12.37
N LEU A 62 4.22 -19.07 13.13
CA LEU A 62 3.47 -17.94 12.61
C LEU A 62 4.39 -16.88 11.97
N ALA A 63 5.48 -16.52 12.62
CA ALA A 63 6.41 -15.51 12.11
C ALA A 63 6.97 -15.90 10.74
N ILE A 64 7.38 -17.15 10.56
CA ILE A 64 7.88 -17.68 9.28
C ILE A 64 6.76 -17.65 8.21
N ALA A 65 5.61 -18.26 8.54
CA ALA A 65 4.48 -18.32 7.61
C ALA A 65 3.98 -16.94 7.20
N SER A 66 3.87 -16.01 8.15
CA SER A 66 3.47 -14.61 7.89
C SER A 66 4.46 -13.88 7.01
N THR A 67 5.77 -14.10 7.18
CA THR A 67 6.79 -13.50 6.31
C THR A 67 6.61 -13.93 4.85
N ILE A 68 6.38 -15.23 4.62
CA ILE A 68 6.14 -15.78 3.28
C ILE A 68 4.84 -15.21 2.70
N LEU A 69 3.74 -15.25 3.46
CA LEU A 69 2.43 -14.76 3.04
C LEU A 69 2.43 -13.26 2.75
N GLN A 70 3.01 -12.44 3.63
CA GLN A 70 3.08 -10.99 3.44
C GLN A 70 3.93 -10.62 2.22
N THR A 71 4.97 -11.39 1.93
CA THR A 71 5.76 -11.19 0.71
C THR A 71 4.92 -11.49 -0.52
N ALA A 72 4.24 -12.64 -0.57
CA ALA A 72 3.39 -13.04 -1.68
C ALA A 72 2.22 -12.05 -1.89
N VAL A 73 1.47 -11.74 -0.82
CA VAL A 73 0.33 -10.79 -0.84
C VAL A 73 0.80 -9.37 -1.18
N GLY A 74 1.91 -8.93 -0.60
CA GLY A 74 2.47 -7.61 -0.85
C GLY A 74 2.92 -7.39 -2.30
N LEU A 75 3.32 -8.46 -3.01
CA LEU A 75 3.57 -8.40 -4.45
C LEU A 75 2.26 -8.25 -5.25
N MET A 76 1.15 -8.75 -4.74
CA MET A 76 -0.15 -8.74 -5.42
C MET A 76 -0.99 -7.47 -5.15
N ILE A 77 -0.53 -6.56 -4.28
CA ILE A 77 -1.25 -5.31 -3.95
C ILE A 77 -1.50 -4.43 -5.20
N PHE A 78 -0.73 -4.65 -6.26
CA PHE A 78 -0.93 -3.97 -7.54
C PHE A 78 -2.35 -4.14 -8.11
N LEU A 79 -3.07 -5.19 -7.74
CA LEU A 79 -4.46 -5.42 -8.18
C LEU A 79 -5.39 -4.28 -7.75
N ALA A 80 -5.26 -3.81 -6.50
CA ALA A 80 -6.02 -2.65 -6.04
C ALA A 80 -5.64 -1.40 -6.82
N TYR A 81 -4.34 -1.19 -7.03
CA TYR A 81 -3.82 -0.03 -7.75
C TYR A 81 -4.12 -0.04 -9.26
N ALA A 82 -4.25 -1.21 -9.88
CA ALA A 82 -4.62 -1.35 -11.30
C ALA A 82 -6.11 -1.13 -11.53
N THR A 83 -6.97 -1.63 -10.63
CA THR A 83 -8.43 -1.57 -10.78
C THR A 83 -8.95 -0.14 -10.56
N THR A 84 -8.44 0.58 -9.57
CA THR A 84 -8.91 1.93 -9.21
C THR A 84 -8.92 2.91 -10.41
N PRO A 85 -7.83 3.11 -11.18
CA PRO A 85 -7.82 4.08 -12.28
C PRO A 85 -8.73 3.66 -13.45
N LEU A 86 -8.83 2.36 -13.73
CA LEU A 86 -9.71 1.86 -14.80
C LEU A 86 -11.18 2.19 -14.50
N VAL A 87 -11.58 1.98 -13.26
CA VAL A 87 -12.94 2.31 -12.78
C VAL A 87 -13.15 3.82 -12.73
N ALA A 88 -12.21 4.57 -12.13
CA ALA A 88 -12.32 6.02 -11.97
C ALA A 88 -12.42 6.76 -13.30
N ARG A 89 -11.65 6.37 -14.32
CA ARG A 89 -11.69 6.98 -15.65
C ARG A 89 -13.03 6.76 -16.35
N ARG A 90 -13.57 5.54 -16.32
CA ARG A 90 -14.88 5.23 -16.89
C ARG A 90 -16.02 5.96 -16.16
N ARG A 91 -15.92 6.02 -14.82
CA ARG A 91 -16.84 6.82 -14.01
C ARG A 91 -16.81 8.29 -14.42
N GLY A 92 -15.63 8.90 -14.54
CA GLY A 92 -15.46 10.28 -14.96
C GLY A 92 -16.02 10.55 -16.39
N ALA A 93 -15.92 9.57 -17.27
CA ALA A 93 -16.52 9.63 -18.61
C ALA A 93 -18.05 9.48 -18.62
N GLY A 94 -18.69 9.28 -17.44
CA GLY A 94 -20.13 9.04 -17.33
C GLY A 94 -20.55 7.60 -17.64
N ASP A 95 -19.61 6.71 -17.97
CA ASP A 95 -19.85 5.29 -18.24
C ASP A 95 -19.82 4.48 -16.95
N LEU A 96 -20.86 4.60 -16.13
CA LEU A 96 -20.99 3.85 -14.88
C LEU A 96 -21.10 2.34 -15.11
N ARG A 97 -21.74 1.92 -16.20
CA ARG A 97 -21.82 0.50 -16.58
C ARG A 97 -20.43 -0.06 -16.84
N GLY A 98 -19.66 0.60 -17.69
CA GLY A 98 -18.30 0.18 -17.99
C GLY A 98 -17.36 0.30 -16.79
N ALA A 99 -17.58 1.27 -15.90
CA ALA A 99 -16.81 1.41 -14.67
C ALA A 99 -16.99 0.18 -13.76
N VAL A 100 -18.24 -0.22 -13.51
CA VAL A 100 -18.54 -1.41 -12.68
C VAL A 100 -18.03 -2.67 -13.38
N GLN A 101 -18.19 -2.77 -14.72
CA GLN A 101 -17.69 -3.91 -15.48
C GLN A 101 -16.17 -4.05 -15.38
N ALA A 102 -15.41 -2.95 -15.50
CA ALA A 102 -13.96 -2.98 -15.35
C ALA A 102 -13.52 -3.48 -13.96
N GLY A 103 -14.29 -3.12 -12.93
CA GLY A 103 -14.07 -3.66 -11.59
C GLY A 103 -14.35 -5.15 -11.49
N ILE A 104 -15.44 -5.64 -12.09
CA ILE A 104 -15.80 -7.07 -12.14
C ILE A 104 -14.73 -7.86 -12.89
N ASP A 105 -14.24 -7.35 -14.01
CA ASP A 105 -13.13 -7.97 -14.74
C ASP A 105 -11.86 -8.08 -13.87
N GLY A 106 -11.58 -7.03 -13.07
CA GLY A 106 -10.52 -7.05 -12.07
C GLY A 106 -10.72 -8.10 -10.96
N LEU A 107 -11.96 -8.32 -10.50
CA LEU A 107 -12.30 -9.36 -9.51
C LEU A 107 -12.03 -10.77 -10.06
N TRP A 108 -12.41 -11.05 -11.31
CA TRP A 108 -12.14 -12.33 -11.96
C TRP A 108 -10.64 -12.58 -12.16
N LEU A 109 -9.90 -11.54 -12.57
CA LEU A 109 -8.44 -11.61 -12.66
C LEU A 109 -7.82 -11.92 -11.30
N ALA A 110 -8.27 -11.24 -10.25
CA ALA A 110 -7.80 -11.43 -8.88
C ALA A 110 -8.09 -12.85 -8.36
N LEU A 111 -9.29 -13.37 -8.61
CA LEU A 111 -9.66 -14.74 -8.25
C LEU A 111 -8.74 -15.76 -8.94
N GLY A 112 -8.53 -15.61 -10.25
CA GLY A 112 -7.67 -16.50 -11.03
C GLY A 112 -6.20 -16.46 -10.56
N LEU A 113 -5.64 -15.26 -10.42
CA LEU A 113 -4.27 -15.08 -9.91
C LEU A 113 -4.12 -15.60 -8.48
N GLY A 114 -5.11 -15.35 -7.62
CA GLY A 114 -5.12 -15.81 -6.25
C GLY A 114 -5.18 -17.34 -6.16
N ALA A 115 -5.98 -17.99 -7.01
CA ALA A 115 -6.04 -19.44 -7.07
C ALA A 115 -4.70 -20.04 -7.54
N VAL A 116 -4.09 -19.48 -8.60
CA VAL A 116 -2.78 -19.94 -9.09
C VAL A 116 -1.71 -19.74 -8.02
N LEU A 117 -1.65 -18.56 -7.39
CA LEU A 117 -0.69 -18.27 -6.34
C LEU A 117 -0.90 -19.17 -5.12
N GLY A 118 -2.16 -19.39 -4.70
CA GLY A 118 -2.51 -20.26 -3.58
C GLY A 118 -2.06 -21.70 -3.81
N VAL A 119 -2.36 -22.27 -4.97
CA VAL A 119 -1.93 -23.62 -5.33
C VAL A 119 -0.41 -23.71 -5.43
N ALA A 120 0.24 -22.74 -6.09
CA ALA A 120 1.69 -22.71 -6.22
C ALA A 120 2.38 -22.64 -4.86
N LEU A 121 1.94 -21.74 -3.99
CA LEU A 121 2.52 -21.55 -2.66
C LEU A 121 2.26 -22.76 -1.76
N TRP A 122 1.06 -23.37 -1.84
CA TRP A 122 0.74 -24.61 -1.13
C TRP A 122 1.69 -25.74 -1.56
N ALA A 123 1.91 -25.92 -2.86
CA ALA A 123 2.77 -26.98 -3.40
C ALA A 123 4.25 -26.85 -2.97
N VAL A 124 4.72 -25.62 -2.75
CA VAL A 124 6.12 -25.35 -2.35
C VAL A 124 6.24 -24.94 -0.87
N SER A 125 5.19 -25.07 -0.06
CA SER A 125 5.17 -24.61 1.34
C SER A 125 6.27 -25.27 2.19
N THR A 126 6.42 -26.59 2.08
CA THR A 126 7.44 -27.36 2.84
C THR A 126 8.87 -26.94 2.49
N PRO A 127 9.32 -26.93 1.21
CA PRO A 127 10.66 -26.47 0.87
C PRO A 127 10.89 -24.99 1.20
N LEU A 128 9.88 -24.12 1.07
CA LEU A 128 10.01 -22.70 1.45
C LEU A 128 10.27 -22.54 2.95
N VAL A 129 9.52 -23.24 3.79
CA VAL A 129 9.76 -23.22 5.24
C VAL A 129 11.13 -23.82 5.58
N GLY A 130 11.54 -24.87 4.86
CA GLY A 130 12.85 -25.50 5.03
C GLY A 130 14.04 -24.55 4.82
N PHE A 131 13.91 -23.51 4.00
CA PHE A 131 14.96 -22.49 3.83
C PHE A 131 15.29 -21.71 5.12
N PHE A 132 14.37 -21.66 6.07
CA PHE A 132 14.60 -20.94 7.32
C PHE A 132 15.45 -21.73 8.31
N GLY A 133 15.71 -23.04 8.07
CA GLY A 133 16.63 -23.85 8.86
C GLY A 133 16.22 -23.99 10.34
N THR A 134 14.92 -24.00 10.63
CA THR A 134 14.37 -24.07 12.00
C THR A 134 14.15 -25.51 12.46
N ASP A 135 13.95 -25.69 13.78
CA ASP A 135 13.62 -26.98 14.38
C ASP A 135 12.34 -27.58 13.77
N ALA A 136 12.23 -28.90 13.78
CA ALA A 136 11.13 -29.64 13.18
C ALA A 136 9.75 -29.24 13.75
N GLY A 137 9.66 -28.90 15.04
CA GLY A 137 8.44 -28.42 15.68
C GLY A 137 7.97 -27.08 15.08
N VAL A 138 8.85 -26.09 15.01
CA VAL A 138 8.58 -24.78 14.41
C VAL A 138 8.23 -24.91 12.93
N ALA A 139 8.99 -25.72 12.17
CA ALA A 139 8.74 -25.98 10.76
C ALA A 139 7.35 -26.59 10.52
N SER A 140 6.93 -27.56 11.34
CA SER A 140 5.61 -28.17 11.27
C SER A 140 4.48 -27.15 11.49
N GLN A 141 4.62 -26.27 12.50
CA GLN A 141 3.66 -25.19 12.75
C GLN A 141 3.58 -24.20 11.59
N ALA A 142 4.74 -23.80 11.04
CA ALA A 142 4.82 -22.88 9.91
C ALA A 142 4.17 -23.47 8.64
N VAL A 143 4.45 -24.72 8.30
CA VAL A 143 3.85 -25.42 7.15
C VAL A 143 2.34 -25.56 7.34
N THR A 144 1.88 -25.92 8.53
CA THR A 144 0.44 -26.06 8.83
C THR A 144 -0.29 -24.71 8.62
N TYR A 145 0.24 -23.64 9.20
CA TYR A 145 -0.36 -22.31 9.03
C TYR A 145 -0.35 -21.85 7.57
N LEU A 146 0.79 -22.00 6.90
CA LEU A 146 0.98 -21.60 5.51
C LEU A 146 0.04 -22.37 4.56
N ALA A 147 0.00 -23.69 4.69
CA ALA A 147 -0.82 -24.55 3.84
C ALA A 147 -2.32 -24.20 3.92
N VAL A 148 -2.84 -23.98 5.14
CA VAL A 148 -4.24 -23.55 5.35
C VAL A 148 -4.45 -22.16 4.80
N SER A 149 -3.55 -21.21 5.08
CA SER A 149 -3.67 -19.82 4.64
C SER A 149 -3.65 -19.66 3.12
N CYS A 150 -3.07 -20.60 2.37
CA CYS A 150 -3.09 -20.60 0.90
C CYS A 150 -4.54 -20.63 0.35
N ALA A 151 -5.51 -21.24 1.05
CA ALA A 151 -6.92 -21.21 0.67
C ALA A 151 -7.56 -19.82 0.82
N GLY A 152 -6.95 -18.92 1.58
CA GLY A 152 -7.36 -17.53 1.74
C GLY A 152 -6.81 -16.58 0.68
N LEU A 153 -5.75 -16.94 -0.05
CA LEU A 153 -5.12 -16.08 -1.05
C LEU A 153 -6.08 -15.61 -2.15
N PRO A 154 -6.92 -16.48 -2.75
CA PRO A 154 -7.91 -16.02 -3.71
C PRO A 154 -8.87 -14.98 -3.12
N ALA A 155 -9.33 -15.22 -1.89
CA ALA A 155 -10.21 -14.28 -1.20
C ALA A 155 -9.52 -12.94 -0.95
N MET A 156 -8.28 -12.92 -0.48
CA MET A 156 -7.52 -11.70 -0.22
C MET A 156 -7.30 -10.87 -1.49
N LEU A 157 -6.97 -11.53 -2.62
CA LEU A 157 -6.79 -10.83 -3.88
C LEU A 157 -8.10 -10.26 -4.43
N VAL A 158 -9.22 -10.97 -4.26
CA VAL A 158 -10.56 -10.46 -4.59
C VAL A 158 -10.91 -9.25 -3.73
N VAL A 159 -10.57 -9.26 -2.43
CA VAL A 159 -10.74 -8.09 -1.53
C VAL A 159 -9.94 -6.89 -2.04
N PHE A 160 -8.70 -7.07 -2.52
CA PHE A 160 -7.92 -5.98 -3.11
C PHE A 160 -8.57 -5.40 -4.36
N ALA A 161 -9.02 -6.24 -5.29
CA ALA A 161 -9.67 -5.80 -6.51
C ALA A 161 -11.02 -5.10 -6.23
N ALA A 162 -11.83 -5.64 -5.29
CA ALA A 162 -13.10 -5.05 -4.87
C ALA A 162 -12.90 -3.70 -4.17
N THR A 163 -11.87 -3.59 -3.31
CA THR A 163 -11.45 -2.32 -2.72
C THR A 163 -11.05 -1.32 -3.81
N GLY A 164 -10.31 -1.75 -4.82
CA GLY A 164 -9.92 -0.94 -5.96
C GLY A 164 -11.12 -0.44 -6.77
N LEU A 165 -12.11 -1.31 -7.02
CA LEU A 165 -13.38 -0.93 -7.66
C LEU A 165 -14.10 0.16 -6.88
N LEU A 166 -14.32 -0.02 -5.57
CA LEU A 166 -15.05 0.96 -4.75
C LEU A 166 -14.28 2.29 -4.63
N ARG A 167 -12.94 2.24 -4.47
CA ARG A 167 -12.09 3.44 -4.51
C ARG A 167 -12.21 4.18 -5.85
N GLY A 168 -12.26 3.45 -6.96
CA GLY A 168 -12.49 4.02 -8.29
C GLY A 168 -13.88 4.64 -8.44
N LEU A 169 -14.89 4.09 -7.78
CA LEU A 169 -16.23 4.71 -7.66
C LEU A 169 -16.28 5.86 -6.65
N GLN A 170 -15.14 6.21 -6.02
CA GLN A 170 -14.98 7.22 -4.97
C GLN A 170 -15.72 6.84 -3.66
N ASP A 171 -15.90 5.56 -3.40
CA ASP A 171 -16.37 5.04 -2.12
C ASP A 171 -15.19 4.38 -1.38
N THR A 172 -14.66 5.07 -0.38
CA THR A 172 -13.63 4.56 0.53
C THR A 172 -14.20 4.18 1.90
N ARG A 173 -15.48 4.52 2.16
CA ARG A 173 -16.15 4.20 3.43
C ARG A 173 -16.57 2.74 3.50
N THR A 174 -17.15 2.22 2.43
CA THR A 174 -17.55 0.80 2.35
C THR A 174 -16.36 -0.14 2.55
N PRO A 175 -15.20 0.04 1.88
CA PRO A 175 -14.00 -0.74 2.19
C PRO A 175 -13.52 -0.65 3.63
N LEU A 176 -13.52 0.55 4.25
CA LEU A 176 -13.20 0.71 5.66
C LEU A 176 -14.13 -0.11 6.57
N PHE A 177 -15.44 -0.03 6.32
CA PHE A 177 -16.42 -0.75 7.13
C PHE A 177 -16.27 -2.26 7.01
N ILE A 178 -16.10 -2.76 5.77
CA ILE A 178 -15.88 -4.19 5.51
C ILE A 178 -14.57 -4.67 6.15
N ALA A 179 -13.48 -3.91 6.03
CA ALA A 179 -12.20 -4.25 6.66
C ALA A 179 -12.32 -4.30 8.19
N THR A 180 -12.94 -3.29 8.81
CA THR A 180 -13.11 -3.23 10.28
C THR A 180 -13.93 -4.41 10.79
N LEU A 181 -15.07 -4.72 10.15
CA LEU A 181 -15.89 -5.87 10.53
C LEU A 181 -15.19 -7.20 10.23
N GLY A 182 -14.49 -7.29 9.11
CA GLY A 182 -13.72 -8.48 8.74
C GLY A 182 -12.62 -8.81 9.74
N PHE A 183 -11.87 -7.80 10.19
CA PHE A 183 -10.83 -7.98 11.21
C PHE A 183 -11.41 -8.31 12.59
N ALA A 184 -12.52 -7.69 12.97
CA ALA A 184 -13.22 -8.05 14.21
C ALA A 184 -13.74 -9.50 14.16
N ALA A 185 -14.36 -9.91 13.06
CA ALA A 185 -14.80 -11.28 12.85
C ALA A 185 -13.62 -12.27 12.86
N ASN A 186 -12.50 -11.90 12.24
CA ASN A 186 -11.29 -12.70 12.25
C ASN A 186 -10.78 -12.94 13.68
N ALA A 187 -10.65 -11.87 14.49
CA ALA A 187 -10.20 -11.99 15.87
C ALA A 187 -11.11 -12.94 16.70
N LEU A 188 -12.44 -12.82 16.51
CA LEU A 188 -13.42 -13.68 17.16
C LEU A 188 -13.32 -15.14 16.69
N LEU A 189 -13.20 -15.36 15.37
CA LEU A 189 -13.07 -16.71 14.80
C LEU A 189 -11.76 -17.36 15.21
N ASN A 190 -10.65 -16.61 15.19
CA ASN A 190 -9.34 -17.10 15.65
C ASN A 190 -9.42 -17.51 17.11
N TRP A 191 -9.97 -16.65 18.00
CA TRP A 191 -10.15 -16.98 19.39
C TRP A 191 -10.99 -18.25 19.57
N TRP A 192 -12.12 -18.36 18.85
CA TRP A 192 -13.01 -19.53 18.95
C TRP A 192 -12.36 -20.82 18.41
N PHE A 193 -11.71 -20.77 17.25
CA PHE A 193 -11.07 -21.96 16.68
C PHE A 193 -9.82 -22.38 17.44
N ILE A 194 -9.05 -21.44 17.96
CA ILE A 194 -7.85 -21.73 18.76
C ILE A 194 -8.24 -22.35 20.10
N TYR A 195 -9.09 -21.66 20.88
CA TYR A 195 -9.36 -22.01 22.26
C TYR A 195 -10.67 -22.77 22.44
N GLY A 196 -11.71 -22.47 21.67
CA GLY A 196 -13.00 -23.14 21.75
C GLY A 196 -12.99 -24.55 21.16
N LEU A 197 -12.36 -24.69 19.96
CA LEU A 197 -12.24 -25.99 19.27
C LEU A 197 -10.90 -26.69 19.52
N GLY A 198 -9.92 -26.01 20.11
CA GLY A 198 -8.59 -26.58 20.39
C GLY A 198 -7.73 -26.85 19.16
N TRP A 199 -7.98 -26.15 18.04
CA TRP A 199 -7.24 -26.38 16.78
C TRP A 199 -5.86 -25.73 16.73
N GLY A 200 -5.42 -25.05 17.80
CA GLY A 200 -4.12 -24.41 17.87
C GLY A 200 -3.85 -23.45 16.71
N ILE A 201 -2.64 -23.49 16.14
CA ILE A 201 -2.25 -22.59 15.04
C ILE A 201 -3.09 -22.78 13.76
N ALA A 202 -3.54 -24.00 13.48
CA ALA A 202 -4.45 -24.28 12.37
C ALA A 202 -5.78 -23.54 12.56
N GLY A 203 -6.25 -23.39 13.80
CA GLY A 203 -7.45 -22.61 14.15
C GLY A 203 -7.33 -21.16 13.76
N SER A 204 -6.19 -20.51 14.03
CA SER A 204 -5.94 -19.13 13.58
C SER A 204 -5.94 -19.04 12.06
N ALA A 205 -5.27 -19.96 11.36
CA ALA A 205 -5.24 -19.95 9.90
C ALA A 205 -6.65 -20.11 9.30
N TRP A 206 -7.45 -21.06 9.80
CA TRP A 206 -8.83 -21.24 9.33
C TRP A 206 -9.75 -20.06 9.69
N GLY A 207 -9.59 -19.45 10.87
CA GLY A 207 -10.33 -18.26 11.24
C GLY A 207 -10.03 -17.09 10.29
N THR A 208 -8.77 -16.93 9.91
CA THR A 208 -8.35 -15.92 8.92
C THR A 208 -8.94 -16.20 7.53
N VAL A 209 -8.87 -17.43 7.05
CA VAL A 209 -9.46 -17.84 5.77
C VAL A 209 -10.98 -17.61 5.77
N ALA A 210 -11.67 -18.02 6.84
CA ALA A 210 -13.11 -17.82 6.97
C ALA A 210 -13.50 -16.33 6.96
N ALA A 211 -12.77 -15.49 7.70
CA ALA A 211 -13.01 -14.06 7.70
C ALA A 211 -12.77 -13.41 6.33
N GLN A 212 -11.71 -13.81 5.62
CA GLN A 212 -11.43 -13.32 4.26
C GLN A 212 -12.53 -13.68 3.27
N TRP A 213 -13.02 -14.92 3.28
CA TRP A 213 -14.15 -15.34 2.44
C TRP A 213 -15.46 -14.65 2.85
N ALA A 214 -15.69 -14.41 4.15
CA ALA A 214 -16.83 -13.61 4.60
C ALA A 214 -16.78 -12.18 4.05
N MET A 215 -15.61 -11.53 4.09
CA MET A 215 -15.42 -10.23 3.44
C MET A 215 -15.72 -10.27 1.94
N VAL A 216 -15.27 -11.32 1.23
CA VAL A 216 -15.57 -11.50 -0.19
C VAL A 216 -17.08 -11.57 -0.43
N VAL A 217 -17.82 -12.34 0.38
CA VAL A 217 -19.28 -12.41 0.27
C VAL A 217 -19.92 -11.04 0.39
N VAL A 218 -19.50 -10.24 1.37
CA VAL A 218 -20.01 -8.87 1.55
C VAL A 218 -19.67 -7.98 0.35
N TYR A 219 -18.42 -8.04 -0.15
CA TYR A 219 -18.03 -7.30 -1.35
C TYR A 219 -18.84 -7.74 -2.58
N LEU A 220 -19.06 -9.04 -2.77
CA LEU A 220 -19.86 -9.55 -3.89
C LEU A 220 -21.31 -9.07 -3.83
N VAL A 221 -21.91 -8.97 -2.64
CA VAL A 221 -23.24 -8.37 -2.47
C VAL A 221 -23.22 -6.91 -2.93
N VAL A 222 -22.26 -6.11 -2.46
CA VAL A 222 -22.13 -4.70 -2.83
C VAL A 222 -21.91 -4.55 -4.34
N VAL A 223 -20.99 -5.32 -4.92
CA VAL A 223 -20.70 -5.32 -6.36
C VAL A 223 -21.91 -5.74 -7.19
N THR A 224 -22.65 -6.75 -6.75
CA THR A 224 -23.89 -7.23 -7.43
C THR A 224 -24.97 -6.15 -7.42
N VAL A 225 -25.12 -5.41 -6.31
CA VAL A 225 -26.05 -4.28 -6.23
C VAL A 225 -25.66 -3.19 -7.23
N HIS A 226 -24.37 -2.84 -7.33
CA HIS A 226 -23.88 -1.87 -8.32
C HIS A 226 -24.05 -2.39 -9.75
N ALA A 227 -23.74 -3.65 -10.02
CA ALA A 227 -23.91 -4.27 -11.32
C ALA A 227 -25.38 -4.22 -11.80
N ARG A 228 -26.32 -4.59 -10.93
CA ARG A 228 -27.76 -4.53 -11.26
C ARG A 228 -28.23 -3.10 -11.49
N ARG A 229 -27.79 -2.14 -10.66
CA ARG A 229 -28.18 -0.72 -10.81
C ARG A 229 -27.72 -0.09 -12.10
N HIS A 230 -26.56 -0.50 -12.61
CA HIS A 230 -25.94 0.10 -13.80
C HIS A 230 -25.97 -0.81 -15.03
N GLY A 231 -26.60 -2.00 -14.93
CA GLY A 231 -26.73 -2.92 -16.05
C GLY A 231 -25.41 -3.59 -16.48
N ALA A 232 -24.43 -3.71 -15.55
CA ALA A 232 -23.18 -4.42 -15.82
C ALA A 232 -23.37 -5.94 -15.70
N SER A 233 -22.58 -6.70 -16.46
CA SER A 233 -22.56 -8.17 -16.39
C SER A 233 -21.71 -8.63 -15.22
N LEU A 234 -22.13 -9.72 -14.56
CA LEU A 234 -21.29 -10.38 -13.54
C LEU A 234 -20.24 -11.30 -14.17
N LEU A 235 -20.34 -11.58 -15.47
CA LEU A 235 -19.35 -12.38 -16.20
C LEU A 235 -18.19 -11.49 -16.69
N PRO A 236 -16.97 -12.05 -16.77
CA PRO A 236 -15.82 -11.30 -17.25
C PRO A 236 -15.86 -11.06 -18.75
N HIS A 237 -15.30 -9.94 -19.19
CA HIS A 237 -15.10 -9.63 -20.60
C HIS A 237 -13.61 -9.79 -20.96
N ARG A 238 -13.33 -10.44 -22.10
CA ARG A 238 -11.94 -10.70 -22.55
C ARG A 238 -11.10 -9.42 -22.65
N ASP A 239 -11.68 -8.37 -23.21
CA ASP A 239 -10.98 -7.08 -23.38
C ASP A 239 -10.70 -6.42 -22.03
N GLY A 240 -11.63 -6.50 -21.09
CA GLY A 240 -11.45 -6.01 -19.73
C GLY A 240 -10.37 -6.77 -18.97
N LEU A 241 -10.36 -8.11 -19.05
CA LEU A 241 -9.31 -8.95 -18.46
C LEU A 241 -7.93 -8.63 -19.05
N SER A 242 -7.83 -8.45 -20.36
CA SER A 242 -6.54 -8.12 -21.02
C SER A 242 -6.04 -6.73 -20.63
N SER A 243 -6.93 -5.74 -20.53
CA SER A 243 -6.62 -4.38 -20.10
C SER A 243 -6.16 -4.36 -18.64
N ALA A 244 -6.90 -5.00 -17.74
CA ALA A 244 -6.56 -5.14 -16.33
C ALA A 244 -5.23 -5.90 -16.15
N GLY A 245 -5.02 -6.98 -16.88
CA GLY A 245 -3.79 -7.77 -16.86
C GLY A 245 -2.57 -6.98 -17.36
N ARG A 246 -2.71 -6.20 -18.43
CA ARG A 246 -1.62 -5.37 -18.96
C ARG A 246 -1.23 -4.25 -18.00
N SER A 247 -2.21 -3.52 -17.48
CA SER A 247 -1.97 -2.46 -16.50
C SER A 247 -1.41 -3.03 -15.20
N GLY A 248 -1.98 -4.15 -14.72
CA GLY A 248 -1.52 -4.87 -13.56
C GLY A 248 -0.09 -5.38 -13.72
N GLY A 249 0.27 -5.96 -14.87
CA GLY A 249 1.63 -6.45 -15.15
C GLY A 249 2.68 -5.34 -15.04
N TRP A 250 2.42 -4.13 -15.55
CA TRP A 250 3.33 -3.00 -15.37
C TRP A 250 3.44 -2.57 -13.91
N LEU A 251 2.33 -2.49 -13.18
CA LEU A 251 2.34 -2.15 -11.76
C LEU A 251 2.98 -3.25 -10.91
N PHE A 252 2.91 -4.51 -11.32
CA PHE A 252 3.65 -5.62 -10.70
C PHE A 252 5.16 -5.41 -10.82
N VAL A 253 5.67 -5.09 -12.03
CA VAL A 253 7.10 -4.77 -12.24
C VAL A 253 7.53 -3.59 -11.36
N ARG A 254 6.69 -2.53 -11.28
CA ARG A 254 6.92 -1.41 -10.35
C ARG A 254 7.05 -1.90 -8.91
N THR A 255 6.14 -2.76 -8.47
CA THR A 255 6.12 -3.28 -7.09
C THR A 255 7.38 -4.10 -6.78
N ILE A 256 7.84 -4.91 -7.74
CA ILE A 256 9.11 -5.64 -7.60
C ILE A 256 10.27 -4.67 -7.39
N GLY A 257 10.40 -3.61 -8.21
CA GLY A 257 11.47 -2.62 -8.06
C GLY A 257 11.49 -1.95 -6.68
N LEU A 258 10.31 -1.57 -6.16
CA LEU A 258 10.18 -0.98 -4.83
C LEU A 258 10.51 -1.97 -3.71
N ARG A 259 10.03 -3.20 -3.80
CA ARG A 259 10.31 -4.26 -2.84
C ARG A 259 11.78 -4.67 -2.84
N ALA A 260 12.40 -4.73 -4.01
CA ALA A 260 13.84 -5.00 -4.13
C ALA A 260 14.67 -3.94 -3.41
N ALA A 261 14.36 -2.65 -3.58
CA ALA A 261 15.05 -1.57 -2.87
C ALA A 261 14.96 -1.75 -1.35
N LEU A 262 13.77 -2.06 -0.83
CA LEU A 262 13.56 -2.30 0.60
C LEU A 262 14.35 -3.51 1.11
N MET A 263 14.23 -4.66 0.43
CA MET A 263 14.91 -5.89 0.85
C MET A 263 16.44 -5.76 0.80
N LEU A 264 16.96 -5.11 -0.22
CA LEU A 264 18.41 -4.88 -0.34
C LEU A 264 18.93 -3.94 0.76
N THR A 265 18.11 -2.96 1.19
CA THR A 265 18.48 -2.09 2.32
C THR A 265 18.50 -2.88 3.63
N VAL A 266 17.54 -3.80 3.85
CA VAL A 266 17.54 -4.71 5.02
C VAL A 266 18.79 -5.61 4.99
N ALA A 267 19.13 -6.17 3.84
CA ALA A 267 20.33 -7.00 3.68
C ALA A 267 21.61 -6.19 3.95
N ALA A 268 21.68 -4.95 3.49
CA ALA A 268 22.78 -4.04 3.81
C ALA A 268 22.85 -3.72 5.31
N ALA A 269 21.71 -3.53 5.99
CA ALA A 269 21.68 -3.36 7.44
C ALA A 269 22.23 -4.60 8.17
N ALA A 270 21.85 -5.80 7.71
CA ALA A 270 22.32 -7.06 8.26
C ALA A 270 23.85 -7.23 8.14
N SER A 271 24.47 -6.75 7.07
CA SER A 271 25.92 -6.80 6.91
C SER A 271 26.70 -5.87 7.86
N HIS A 272 26.02 -4.87 8.44
CA HIS A 272 26.61 -3.98 9.47
C HIS A 272 26.41 -4.49 10.93
N GLY A 273 25.84 -5.67 11.10
CA GLY A 273 25.68 -6.33 12.40
C GLY A 273 24.29 -6.16 13.04
N THR A 274 24.16 -6.76 14.21
CA THR A 274 22.85 -6.92 14.91
C THR A 274 22.23 -5.58 15.31
N VAL A 275 23.03 -4.65 15.82
CA VAL A 275 22.57 -3.32 16.26
C VAL A 275 22.02 -2.51 15.09
N ALA A 276 22.72 -2.53 13.93
CA ALA A 276 22.27 -1.85 12.72
C ALA A 276 20.99 -2.49 12.16
N THR A 277 20.89 -3.81 12.20
CA THR A 277 19.70 -4.55 11.76
C THR A 277 18.50 -4.21 12.64
N ALA A 278 18.65 -4.28 13.96
CA ALA A 278 17.59 -3.95 14.92
C ALA A 278 17.16 -2.48 14.78
N GLY A 279 18.12 -1.56 14.71
CA GLY A 279 17.86 -0.14 14.51
C GLY A 279 17.13 0.14 13.19
N TYR A 280 17.56 -0.49 12.09
CA TYR A 280 16.89 -0.34 10.80
C TYR A 280 15.46 -0.90 10.81
N GLN A 281 15.22 -2.00 11.51
CA GLN A 281 13.87 -2.55 11.67
C GLN A 281 12.93 -1.56 12.37
N VAL A 282 13.41 -0.85 13.39
CA VAL A 282 12.63 0.20 14.05
C VAL A 282 12.36 1.37 13.10
N VAL A 283 13.39 1.86 12.41
CA VAL A 283 13.26 2.93 11.39
C VAL A 283 12.25 2.53 10.32
N PHE A 284 12.32 1.29 9.82
CA PHE A 284 11.41 0.78 8.79
C PHE A 284 9.96 0.67 9.30
N THR A 285 9.76 0.24 10.52
CA THR A 285 8.43 0.15 11.15
C THR A 285 7.78 1.53 11.26
N ILE A 286 8.54 2.53 11.71
CA ILE A 286 8.07 3.91 11.82
C ILE A 286 7.81 4.51 10.43
N PHE A 287 8.72 4.29 9.47
CA PHE A 287 8.52 4.71 8.08
C PHE A 287 7.25 4.10 7.49
N SER A 288 7.02 2.80 7.66
CA SER A 288 5.84 2.09 7.14
C SER A 288 4.54 2.62 7.76
N THR A 289 4.57 2.96 9.05
CA THR A 289 3.43 3.59 9.73
C THR A 289 3.13 4.98 9.16
N ALA A 290 4.14 5.81 8.94
CA ALA A 290 3.99 7.11 8.30
C ALA A 290 3.51 6.97 6.85
N ALA A 291 3.99 5.95 6.14
CA ALA A 291 3.62 5.66 4.76
C ALA A 291 2.12 5.38 4.59
N PHE A 292 1.42 4.82 5.58
CA PHE A 292 -0.05 4.64 5.51
C PHE A 292 -0.80 5.96 5.35
N ALA A 293 -0.37 7.02 6.06
CA ALA A 293 -1.01 8.33 5.92
C ALA A 293 -0.73 8.95 4.55
N LEU A 294 0.49 8.79 4.03
CA LEU A 294 0.89 9.29 2.71
C LEU A 294 0.20 8.50 1.59
N ASP A 295 0.03 7.18 1.75
CA ASP A 295 -0.65 6.31 0.78
C ASP A 295 -2.16 6.59 0.75
N ALA A 296 -2.76 6.94 1.88
CA ALA A 296 -4.16 7.38 1.90
C ALA A 296 -4.40 8.61 1.03
N LEU A 297 -3.46 9.58 1.02
CA LEU A 297 -3.52 10.73 0.12
C LEU A 297 -3.27 10.31 -1.34
N ALA A 298 -2.38 9.36 -1.59
CA ALA A 298 -2.12 8.80 -2.91
C ALA A 298 -3.38 8.10 -3.47
N ILE A 299 -4.11 7.34 -2.66
CA ILE A 299 -5.39 6.70 -3.03
C ILE A 299 -6.44 7.75 -3.45
N ALA A 300 -6.56 8.84 -2.67
CA ALA A 300 -7.46 9.93 -3.02
C ALA A 300 -7.04 10.61 -4.34
N ALA A 301 -5.75 10.88 -4.51
CA ALA A 301 -5.20 11.45 -5.74
C ALA A 301 -5.48 10.56 -6.96
N GLN A 302 -5.27 9.26 -6.83
CA GLN A 302 -5.49 8.27 -7.88
C GLN A 302 -6.95 8.27 -8.37
N ALA A 303 -7.91 8.24 -7.44
CA ALA A 303 -9.33 8.22 -7.78
C ALA A 303 -9.79 9.55 -8.42
N LEU A 304 -9.38 10.70 -7.84
CA LEU A 304 -9.80 12.02 -8.32
C LEU A 304 -9.16 12.40 -9.66
N VAL A 305 -7.90 12.04 -9.87
CA VAL A 305 -7.21 12.29 -11.15
C VAL A 305 -7.77 11.40 -12.24
N GLY A 306 -7.99 10.10 -11.96
CA GLY A 306 -8.62 9.19 -12.91
C GLY A 306 -9.99 9.69 -13.37
N ASP A 307 -10.83 10.13 -12.43
CA ASP A 307 -12.14 10.71 -12.70
C ASP A 307 -12.06 11.98 -13.57
N ALA A 308 -11.18 12.91 -13.22
CA ALA A 308 -11.01 14.17 -13.97
C ALA A 308 -10.52 13.92 -15.41
N LEU A 309 -9.58 13.00 -15.61
CA LEU A 309 -9.08 12.64 -16.94
C LEU A 309 -10.13 11.88 -17.76
N GLY A 310 -10.90 11.00 -17.13
CA GLY A 310 -12.03 10.33 -17.76
C GLY A 310 -13.09 11.33 -18.25
N ALA A 311 -13.41 12.32 -17.43
CA ALA A 311 -14.31 13.42 -17.77
C ALA A 311 -13.73 14.41 -18.81
N ARG A 312 -12.51 14.16 -19.31
CA ARG A 312 -11.77 15.04 -20.24
C ARG A 312 -11.47 16.44 -19.69
N HIS A 313 -11.43 16.59 -18.36
CA HIS A 313 -11.15 17.86 -17.68
C HIS A 313 -9.68 17.94 -17.24
N ALA A 314 -8.77 18.24 -18.17
CA ALA A 314 -7.32 18.32 -17.91
C ALA A 314 -6.97 19.32 -16.79
N GLU A 315 -7.61 20.50 -16.80
CA GLU A 315 -7.32 21.52 -15.78
C GLU A 315 -7.74 21.08 -14.37
N ARG A 316 -8.86 20.37 -14.25
CA ARG A 316 -9.27 19.77 -12.96
C ARG A 316 -8.27 18.72 -12.48
N ALA A 317 -7.73 17.89 -13.38
CA ALA A 317 -6.67 16.94 -13.03
C ALA A 317 -5.41 17.64 -12.52
N ARG A 318 -4.99 18.76 -13.16
CA ARG A 318 -3.86 19.59 -12.70
C ARG A 318 -4.14 20.27 -11.35
N GLN A 319 -5.36 20.72 -11.11
CA GLN A 319 -5.76 21.31 -9.81
C GLN A 319 -5.72 20.24 -8.71
N VAL A 320 -6.23 19.04 -8.96
CA VAL A 320 -6.13 17.91 -8.04
C VAL A 320 -4.66 17.59 -7.75
N LEU A 321 -3.81 17.48 -8.78
CA LEU A 321 -2.36 17.27 -8.60
C LEU A 321 -1.75 18.33 -7.66
N ARG A 322 -1.97 19.62 -7.92
CA ARG A 322 -1.41 20.71 -7.09
C ARG A 322 -1.89 20.62 -5.64
N ARG A 323 -3.17 20.34 -5.42
CA ARG A 323 -3.75 20.27 -4.06
C ARG A 323 -3.30 19.02 -3.32
N THR A 324 -3.24 17.87 -3.96
CA THR A 324 -2.77 16.63 -3.33
C THR A 324 -1.27 16.70 -3.02
N VAL A 325 -0.44 17.30 -3.88
CA VAL A 325 0.98 17.56 -3.61
C VAL A 325 1.14 18.47 -2.40
N PHE A 326 0.35 19.54 -2.30
CA PHE A 326 0.37 20.41 -1.12
C PHE A 326 0.04 19.62 0.17
N TRP A 327 -1.01 18.80 0.15
CA TRP A 327 -1.39 17.99 1.30
C TRP A 327 -0.37 16.88 1.61
N GLY A 328 0.26 16.30 0.59
CA GLY A 328 1.33 15.32 0.76
C GLY A 328 2.56 15.93 1.46
N LEU A 329 3.01 17.10 1.00
CA LEU A 329 4.10 17.85 1.63
C LEU A 329 3.75 18.26 3.06
N ALA A 330 2.54 18.80 3.29
CA ALA A 330 2.10 19.27 4.59
C ALA A 330 1.95 18.10 5.58
N CYS A 331 1.34 16.98 5.17
CA CYS A 331 1.21 15.78 5.99
C CYS A 331 2.60 15.18 6.31
N GLY A 332 3.46 15.05 5.30
CA GLY A 332 4.82 14.57 5.50
C GLY A 332 5.61 15.48 6.45
N ALA A 333 5.48 16.81 6.30
CA ALA A 333 6.11 17.77 7.21
C ALA A 333 5.58 17.69 8.64
N ALA A 334 4.25 17.55 8.81
CA ALA A 334 3.64 17.42 10.13
C ALA A 334 4.09 16.13 10.84
N ILE A 335 4.03 14.98 10.16
CA ILE A 335 4.50 13.71 10.71
C ILE A 335 6.01 13.79 10.98
N GLY A 336 6.78 14.35 10.05
CA GLY A 336 8.22 14.51 10.17
C GLY A 336 8.64 15.38 11.35
N LEU A 337 7.92 16.46 11.59
CA LEU A 337 8.16 17.34 12.75
C LEU A 337 7.89 16.60 14.07
N VAL A 338 6.77 15.88 14.16
CA VAL A 338 6.45 15.06 15.34
C VAL A 338 7.53 14.01 15.57
N LEU A 339 7.94 13.31 14.51
CA LEU A 339 8.98 12.30 14.60
C LEU A 339 10.33 12.89 15.00
N ALA A 340 10.73 14.02 14.42
CA ALA A 340 11.96 14.72 14.79
C ALA A 340 11.95 15.15 16.26
N ALA A 341 10.83 15.72 16.73
CA ALA A 341 10.68 16.15 18.12
C ALA A 341 10.70 14.99 19.12
N THR A 342 10.15 13.81 18.72
CA THR A 342 10.08 12.62 19.57
C THR A 342 11.28 11.68 19.41
N SER A 343 12.17 11.92 18.44
CA SER A 343 13.29 11.03 18.12
C SER A 343 14.17 10.64 19.30
N PRO A 344 14.42 11.51 20.33
CA PRO A 344 15.27 11.13 21.47
C PRO A 344 14.62 10.08 22.40
N ILE A 345 13.28 10.01 22.42
CA ILE A 345 12.54 9.17 23.36
C ILE A 345 11.81 7.99 22.68
N LEU A 346 11.48 8.13 21.39
CA LEU A 346 10.66 7.18 20.66
C LEU A 346 11.31 5.79 20.57
N GLY A 347 12.63 5.72 20.50
CA GLY A 347 13.38 4.44 20.48
C GLY A 347 13.07 3.55 21.68
N ARG A 348 12.81 4.14 22.87
CA ARG A 348 12.49 3.39 24.10
C ARG A 348 11.17 2.61 24.03
N VAL A 349 10.29 2.96 23.10
CA VAL A 349 9.05 2.20 22.85
C VAL A 349 9.35 0.87 22.16
N PHE A 350 10.46 0.81 21.40
CA PHE A 350 10.77 -0.34 20.54
C PHE A 350 11.91 -1.21 21.06
N SER A 351 12.82 -0.64 21.87
CA SER A 351 13.98 -1.37 22.39
C SER A 351 14.35 -0.90 23.80
N SER A 352 14.87 -1.81 24.59
CA SER A 352 15.54 -1.54 25.88
C SER A 352 17.07 -1.64 25.76
N ASP A 353 17.61 -2.05 24.61
CA ASP A 353 19.04 -2.21 24.37
C ASP A 353 19.71 -0.83 24.25
N PRO A 354 20.69 -0.50 25.13
CA PRO A 354 21.38 0.79 25.13
C PRO A 354 22.10 1.08 23.81
N GLU A 355 22.68 0.07 23.14
CA GLU A 355 23.38 0.27 21.86
C GLU A 355 22.41 0.66 20.75
N VAL A 356 21.25 -0.01 20.68
CA VAL A 356 20.19 0.35 19.73
C VAL A 356 19.64 1.74 20.03
N LEU A 357 19.44 2.08 21.30
CA LEU A 357 18.94 3.40 21.73
C LEU A 357 19.89 4.56 21.39
N THR A 358 21.19 4.32 21.29
CA THR A 358 22.16 5.35 20.91
C THR A 358 22.16 5.66 19.41
N VAL A 359 21.90 4.66 18.56
CA VAL A 359 21.95 4.81 17.09
C VAL A 359 20.62 5.27 16.49
N LEU A 360 19.50 5.14 17.22
CA LEU A 360 18.15 5.46 16.71
C LEU A 360 17.88 6.96 16.55
N PRO A 361 18.16 7.85 17.52
CA PRO A 361 17.74 9.25 17.45
C PRO A 361 18.21 9.98 16.19
N PRO A 362 19.50 9.93 15.77
CA PRO A 362 19.93 10.61 14.56
C PRO A 362 19.31 10.01 13.30
N SER A 363 19.05 8.69 13.26
CA SER A 363 18.40 8.03 12.14
C SER A 363 16.92 8.41 12.03
N LEU A 364 16.22 8.53 13.15
CA LEU A 364 14.83 8.98 13.20
C LEU A 364 14.70 10.46 12.83
N LEU A 365 15.71 11.28 13.17
CA LEU A 365 15.76 12.67 12.73
C LEU A 365 15.88 12.76 11.20
N VAL A 366 16.78 11.98 10.59
CA VAL A 366 16.92 11.90 9.12
C VAL A 366 15.61 11.42 8.48
N LEU A 367 14.98 10.39 9.03
CA LEU A 367 13.67 9.93 8.58
C LEU A 367 12.63 11.06 8.66
N GLY A 368 12.51 11.73 9.80
CA GLY A 368 11.56 12.83 10.00
C GLY A 368 11.74 13.96 8.99
N LEU A 369 12.98 14.40 8.78
CA LEU A 369 13.30 15.47 7.82
C LEU A 369 13.04 15.05 6.36
N SER A 370 13.06 13.75 6.05
CA SER A 370 12.81 13.23 4.71
C SER A 370 11.34 12.98 4.40
N LEU A 371 10.45 12.94 5.39
CA LEU A 371 9.02 12.63 5.19
C LEU A 371 8.27 13.61 4.27
N PRO A 372 8.58 14.92 4.21
CA PRO A 372 7.98 15.79 3.19
C PRO A 372 8.29 15.34 1.76
N LEU A 373 9.53 14.88 1.50
CA LEU A 373 9.92 14.29 0.23
C LEU A 373 9.14 12.98 -0.03
N GLY A 374 8.95 12.15 1.00
CA GLY A 374 8.07 10.98 0.95
C GLY A 374 6.66 11.35 0.54
N GLY A 375 6.05 12.36 1.18
CA GLY A 375 4.71 12.85 0.87
C GLY A 375 4.56 13.30 -0.59
N PHE A 376 5.55 14.00 -1.12
CA PHE A 376 5.61 14.38 -2.53
C PHE A 376 5.63 13.16 -3.45
N VAL A 377 6.48 12.19 -3.15
CA VAL A 377 6.66 10.97 -3.96
C VAL A 377 5.41 10.10 -3.95
N PHE A 378 4.81 9.83 -2.79
CA PHE A 378 3.61 9.00 -2.65
C PHE A 378 2.42 9.59 -3.43
N VAL A 379 2.23 10.91 -3.29
CA VAL A 379 1.14 11.60 -4.00
C VAL A 379 1.35 11.56 -5.51
N LEU A 380 2.55 11.84 -6.01
CA LEU A 380 2.83 11.78 -7.44
C LEU A 380 2.66 10.37 -8.01
N ASP A 381 3.04 9.38 -7.25
CA ASP A 381 2.82 7.97 -7.59
C ASP A 381 1.31 7.69 -7.77
N GLY A 382 0.48 8.13 -6.80
CA GLY A 382 -0.98 8.04 -6.88
C GLY A 382 -1.56 8.79 -8.10
N VAL A 383 -1.09 10.01 -8.37
CA VAL A 383 -1.50 10.80 -9.55
C VAL A 383 -1.20 10.08 -10.85
N LEU A 384 0.02 9.56 -11.03
CA LEU A 384 0.43 8.86 -12.25
C LEU A 384 -0.26 7.49 -12.40
N MET A 385 -0.53 6.80 -11.29
CA MET A 385 -1.39 5.61 -11.30
C MET A 385 -2.82 5.98 -11.76
N GLY A 386 -3.40 7.05 -11.22
CA GLY A 386 -4.71 7.56 -11.62
C GLY A 386 -4.78 7.96 -13.09
N ALA A 387 -3.68 8.49 -13.61
CA ALA A 387 -3.52 8.80 -15.03
C ALA A 387 -3.37 7.56 -15.92
N GLY A 388 -3.21 6.36 -15.35
CA GLY A 388 -3.00 5.12 -16.11
C GLY A 388 -1.58 4.97 -16.67
N ASP A 389 -0.60 5.74 -16.17
CA ASP A 389 0.79 5.76 -16.67
C ASP A 389 1.64 4.62 -16.07
N ALA A 390 1.03 3.42 -15.96
CA ALA A 390 1.61 2.24 -15.33
C ALA A 390 2.95 1.82 -15.96
N ARG A 391 3.08 1.94 -17.29
CA ARG A 391 4.32 1.61 -18.00
C ARG A 391 5.47 2.53 -17.59
N TYR A 392 5.22 3.83 -17.49
CA TYR A 392 6.22 4.78 -17.02
C TYR A 392 6.66 4.48 -15.59
N LEU A 393 5.70 4.23 -14.69
CA LEU A 393 5.97 3.88 -13.29
C LEU A 393 6.83 2.61 -13.17
N ALA A 394 6.58 1.60 -14.01
CA ALA A 394 7.38 0.38 -14.04
C ALA A 394 8.83 0.67 -14.43
N TRP A 395 9.06 1.34 -15.55
CA TRP A 395 10.40 1.66 -16.02
C TRP A 395 11.17 2.54 -15.04
N THR A 396 10.52 3.59 -14.52
CA THR A 396 11.18 4.48 -13.56
C THR A 396 11.49 3.79 -12.23
N SER A 397 10.70 2.80 -11.80
CA SER A 397 11.04 2.03 -10.61
C SER A 397 12.34 1.25 -10.77
N LEU A 398 12.58 0.68 -11.96
CA LEU A 398 13.84 -0.02 -12.27
C LEU A 398 15.01 0.96 -12.41
N VAL A 399 14.79 2.11 -13.05
CA VAL A 399 15.81 3.17 -13.14
C VAL A 399 16.19 3.69 -11.75
N ASN A 400 15.20 3.97 -10.90
CA ASN A 400 15.44 4.43 -9.53
C ASN A 400 16.18 3.37 -8.71
N LEU A 401 15.85 2.09 -8.88
CA LEU A 401 16.60 1.00 -8.27
C LEU A 401 18.04 0.97 -8.76
N ALA A 402 18.26 1.07 -10.08
CA ALA A 402 19.60 1.07 -10.66
C ALA A 402 20.47 2.24 -10.17
N VAL A 403 19.87 3.44 -9.96
CA VAL A 403 20.55 4.60 -9.36
C VAL A 403 20.84 4.37 -7.88
N TYR A 404 19.94 3.67 -7.19
CA TYR A 404 20.05 3.41 -5.77
C TYR A 404 21.13 2.38 -5.42
N LEU A 405 21.28 1.33 -6.25
CA LEU A 405 22.20 0.22 -5.98
C LEU A 405 23.65 0.63 -5.74
N PRO A 406 24.27 1.50 -6.55
CA PRO A 406 25.64 1.97 -6.29
C PRO A 406 25.79 2.70 -4.97
N VAL A 407 24.78 3.51 -4.59
CA VAL A 407 24.80 4.24 -3.32
C VAL A 407 24.69 3.27 -2.14
N LEU A 408 23.79 2.30 -2.24
CA LEU A 408 23.64 1.27 -1.20
C LEU A 408 24.90 0.44 -1.06
N TRP A 409 25.52 0.04 -2.18
CA TRP A 409 26.80 -0.66 -2.20
C TRP A 409 27.91 0.16 -1.55
N ALA A 410 28.02 1.47 -1.88
CA ALA A 410 29.00 2.35 -1.28
C ALA A 410 28.81 2.47 0.24
N VAL A 411 27.54 2.59 0.71
CA VAL A 411 27.25 2.59 2.15
C VAL A 411 27.69 1.28 2.79
N THR A 412 27.38 0.14 2.16
CA THR A 412 27.70 -1.18 2.71
C THR A 412 29.21 -1.42 2.83
N VAL A 413 30.02 -0.92 1.87
CA VAL A 413 31.46 -1.20 1.81
C VAL A 413 32.31 -0.13 2.50
N LEU A 414 31.89 1.15 2.41
CA LEU A 414 32.74 2.29 2.83
C LEU A 414 32.38 2.87 4.19
N VAL A 415 31.14 2.62 4.67
CA VAL A 415 30.69 3.19 5.93
C VAL A 415 31.00 2.26 7.10
N PRO A 416 31.67 2.74 8.18
CA PRO A 416 31.94 1.92 9.35
C PRO A 416 30.66 1.56 10.10
N THR A 417 30.69 0.46 10.84
CA THR A 417 29.57 -0.01 11.68
C THR A 417 29.17 1.01 12.76
N GLY A 418 27.97 0.85 13.32
CA GLY A 418 27.46 1.71 14.40
C GLY A 418 26.50 2.80 13.92
N THR A 419 26.47 3.92 14.64
CA THR A 419 25.50 5.00 14.39
C THR A 419 25.57 5.55 12.95
N ILE A 420 26.78 5.71 12.42
CA ILE A 420 26.97 6.27 11.06
C ILE A 420 26.38 5.32 10.01
N ALA A 421 26.50 4.00 10.18
CA ALA A 421 25.92 3.02 9.28
C ALA A 421 24.40 3.14 9.22
N LEU A 422 23.73 3.17 10.38
CA LEU A 422 22.26 3.26 10.42
C LEU A 422 21.76 4.58 9.83
N VAL A 423 22.42 5.69 10.15
CA VAL A 423 22.12 7.02 9.57
C VAL A 423 22.30 7.00 8.06
N ALA A 424 23.41 6.45 7.56
CA ALA A 424 23.70 6.37 6.12
C ALA A 424 22.71 5.47 5.38
N LEU A 425 22.33 4.30 5.93
CA LEU A 425 21.31 3.41 5.38
C LEU A 425 19.93 4.09 5.33
N THR A 426 19.57 4.77 6.42
CA THR A 426 18.32 5.54 6.48
C THR A 426 18.33 6.65 5.43
N ALA A 427 19.41 7.43 5.33
CA ALA A 427 19.53 8.50 4.34
C ALA A 427 19.55 7.95 2.91
N ALA A 428 20.26 6.84 2.65
CA ALA A 428 20.27 6.21 1.34
C ALA A 428 18.85 5.87 0.85
N PHE A 429 18.02 5.27 1.71
CA PHE A 429 16.66 4.92 1.35
C PHE A 429 15.71 6.13 1.35
N THR A 430 15.65 6.90 2.44
CA THR A 430 14.62 7.93 2.62
C THR A 430 14.95 9.25 1.92
N VAL A 431 16.23 9.50 1.61
CA VAL A 431 16.65 10.71 0.88
C VAL A 431 17.03 10.34 -0.56
N VAL A 432 18.04 9.49 -0.77
CA VAL A 432 18.59 9.27 -2.13
C VAL A 432 17.59 8.51 -3.02
N PHE A 433 17.07 7.37 -2.55
CA PHE A 433 16.07 6.61 -3.33
C PHE A 433 14.78 7.41 -3.54
N MET A 434 14.31 8.10 -2.49
CA MET A 434 13.11 8.96 -2.62
C MET A 434 13.36 10.19 -3.49
N ALA A 435 14.56 10.79 -3.49
CA ALA A 435 14.92 11.90 -4.39
C ALA A 435 14.96 11.44 -5.85
N ALA A 436 15.53 10.27 -6.15
CA ALA A 436 15.50 9.70 -7.49
C ALA A 436 14.05 9.51 -7.98
N ARG A 437 13.17 8.98 -7.13
CA ARG A 437 11.73 8.88 -7.42
C ARG A 437 11.07 10.25 -7.59
N ALA A 438 11.37 11.20 -6.70
CA ALA A 438 10.83 12.55 -6.80
C ALA A 438 11.21 13.23 -8.12
N LEU A 439 12.46 13.03 -8.57
CA LEU A 439 12.94 13.57 -9.83
C LEU A 439 12.19 12.93 -11.01
N THR A 440 12.16 11.60 -11.11
CA THR A 440 11.51 10.89 -12.22
C THR A 440 10.00 11.18 -12.28
N LEU A 441 9.29 11.07 -11.15
CA LEU A 441 7.86 11.34 -11.07
C LEU A 441 7.54 12.82 -11.27
N GLY A 442 8.38 13.72 -10.69
CA GLY A 442 8.21 15.17 -10.80
C GLY A 442 8.42 15.69 -12.23
N LEU A 443 9.43 15.18 -12.96
CA LEU A 443 9.64 15.51 -14.36
C LEU A 443 8.44 15.06 -15.23
N ARG A 444 7.88 13.88 -14.96
CA ARG A 444 6.69 13.41 -15.66
C ARG A 444 5.47 14.27 -15.38
N ALA A 445 5.25 14.61 -14.10
CA ALA A 445 4.11 15.41 -13.66
C ALA A 445 4.17 16.88 -14.12
N ARG A 446 5.37 17.44 -14.36
CA ARG A 446 5.55 18.78 -14.96
C ARG A 446 5.21 18.80 -16.43
N GLY A 447 5.41 17.70 -17.15
CA GLY A 447 5.08 17.58 -18.57
C GLY A 447 3.59 17.32 -18.80
N GLU A 448 3.16 17.28 -20.05
CA GLU A 448 1.77 16.98 -20.42
C GLU A 448 1.51 15.52 -20.78
N ARG A 449 2.55 14.72 -20.88
CA ARG A 449 2.47 13.33 -21.36
C ARG A 449 1.64 12.38 -20.49
N TRP A 450 1.41 12.73 -19.21
CA TRP A 450 0.56 11.96 -18.29
C TRP A 450 -0.92 12.34 -18.44
N VAL A 451 -1.23 13.49 -19.05
CA VAL A 451 -2.60 14.02 -19.23
C VAL A 451 -3.21 13.37 -20.48
N THR A 452 -3.54 12.08 -20.37
CA THR A 452 -4.26 11.36 -21.43
C THR A 452 -5.76 11.44 -21.18
N LEU A 453 -6.52 12.11 -22.05
CA LEU A 453 -7.94 12.35 -21.86
C LEU A 453 -8.81 11.19 -22.39
N GLY A 454 -9.89 10.90 -21.67
CA GLY A 454 -10.85 9.85 -22.03
C GLY A 454 -10.52 8.50 -21.40
N VAL A 455 -11.12 7.43 -21.93
CA VAL A 455 -11.05 6.04 -21.44
C VAL A 455 -10.11 5.21 -22.30
#